data_f382bd0b50a2626029381edfe4fec542
#
_entry.id   f382bd0b50a2626029381edfe4fec542
#
_cell.length_a   1.000
_cell.length_b   1.000
_cell.length_c   1.000
_cell.angle_alpha   90.00
_cell.angle_beta   90.00
_cell.angle_gamma   90.00
#
_symmetry.space_group_name_H-M   'P 1'
#
loop_
_entity.id
_entity.type
_entity.pdbx_description
1 polymer ?
#
loop_
_entity_poly.entity_id
_entity_poly.type
_entity_poly.pdbx_seq_one_letter_code
_entity_poly.pdbx_strand_id
1 'polypeptide(L)'
;MESIVKVEHLSHRYTVDWAIQDINFEVNRKGILGLLGSNGAGKSTTMNIICGVLNQTDGTVYINGIDTRKNSVEAKKNIGFLPQKPPLYSDHTVDEFLTFAAEMRLVDPKKIKQAVEMAKERCGIAHFSKRLIRNLSGGYQQRLGIAQAIVHSPKFVVLDEPTNGLDPNQILEIRKLVKEIAVDHAVLLSTHILSEVQAMCDDIKMIEHGHLVFSGTLEEFDNYVKPDTFIVKLDNPPEDEEILAIPG
;
A
#
# COMPACT_ATOMS: atom_id res chain seq x y z
N MET A 1 -4.94 17.03 16.11
CA MET A 1 -5.10 17.01 14.63
C MET A 1 -6.11 15.92 14.31
N GLU A 2 -6.99 16.16 13.35
CA GLU A 2 -7.95 15.14 12.92
C GLU A 2 -7.21 14.06 12.13
N SER A 3 -7.44 12.78 12.45
CA SER A 3 -6.76 11.66 11.80
C SER A 3 -7.20 11.54 10.34
N ILE A 4 -6.24 11.24 9.43
CA ILE A 4 -6.54 10.98 8.01
C ILE A 4 -7.31 9.67 7.90
N VAL A 5 -6.88 8.65 8.65
CA VAL A 5 -7.56 7.35 8.76
C VAL A 5 -7.65 6.96 10.23
N LYS A 6 -8.81 6.50 10.66
CA LYS A 6 -9.02 5.89 11.96
C LYS A 6 -9.76 4.57 11.81
N VAL A 7 -9.17 3.52 12.33
CA VAL A 7 -9.73 2.16 12.35
C VAL A 7 -10.00 1.79 13.80
N GLU A 8 -11.25 1.49 14.15
CA GLU A 8 -11.71 1.20 15.49
C GLU A 8 -12.40 -0.17 15.54
N HIS A 9 -11.84 -1.09 16.32
CA HIS A 9 -12.38 -2.42 16.62
C HIS A 9 -12.74 -3.22 15.38
N LEU A 10 -11.95 -3.04 14.28
CA LEU A 10 -12.26 -3.61 12.99
C LEU A 10 -12.14 -5.13 13.02
N SER A 11 -13.25 -5.82 12.75
CA SER A 11 -13.31 -7.27 12.68
C SER A 11 -14.10 -7.73 11.46
N HIS A 12 -13.65 -8.82 10.83
CA HIS A 12 -14.35 -9.41 9.69
C HIS A 12 -14.18 -10.91 9.63
N ARG A 13 -15.28 -11.58 9.30
CA ARG A 13 -15.32 -13.02 9.00
C ARG A 13 -16.05 -13.26 7.68
N TYR A 14 -15.51 -14.14 6.86
CA TYR A 14 -16.14 -14.53 5.60
C TYR A 14 -17.23 -15.59 5.82
N THR A 15 -17.00 -16.52 6.74
CA THR A 15 -17.96 -17.58 7.13
C THR A 15 -17.96 -17.74 8.64
N VAL A 16 -17.36 -18.80 9.17
CA VAL A 16 -17.23 -19.07 10.60
C VAL A 16 -15.95 -18.48 11.16
N ASP A 17 -14.85 -18.60 10.39
CA ASP A 17 -13.51 -18.20 10.83
C ASP A 17 -13.29 -16.69 10.64
N TRP A 18 -12.68 -16.08 11.63
CA TRP A 18 -12.29 -14.68 11.58
C TRP A 18 -11.07 -14.48 10.69
N ALA A 19 -11.19 -13.61 9.70
CA ALA A 19 -10.07 -13.17 8.87
C ALA A 19 -9.25 -12.07 9.55
N ILE A 20 -9.93 -11.20 10.30
CA ILE A 20 -9.33 -10.16 11.16
C ILE A 20 -10.20 -9.95 12.39
N GLN A 21 -9.56 -9.63 13.53
CA GLN A 21 -10.23 -9.38 14.81
C GLN A 21 -9.61 -8.19 15.51
N ASP A 22 -10.45 -7.27 15.93
CA ASP A 22 -10.13 -6.11 16.78
C ASP A 22 -8.90 -5.30 16.31
N ILE A 23 -8.82 -5.04 15.01
CA ILE A 23 -7.76 -4.20 14.43
C ILE A 23 -8.03 -2.74 14.78
N ASN A 24 -7.04 -2.10 15.43
CA ASN A 24 -7.12 -0.71 15.87
C ASN A 24 -5.86 0.04 15.46
N PHE A 25 -5.98 1.10 14.67
CA PHE A 25 -4.87 2.01 14.37
C PHE A 25 -5.34 3.35 13.79
N GLU A 26 -4.44 4.32 13.79
CA GLU A 26 -4.67 5.64 13.18
C GLU A 26 -3.51 6.02 12.25
N VAL A 27 -3.84 6.84 11.23
CA VAL A 27 -2.88 7.51 10.36
C VAL A 27 -3.12 9.01 10.48
N ASN A 28 -2.15 9.72 11.07
CA ASN A 28 -2.33 11.13 11.45
C ASN A 28 -1.53 12.09 10.57
N ARG A 29 -0.62 11.58 9.72
CA ARG A 29 0.29 12.37 8.91
C ARG A 29 0.46 11.76 7.51
N LYS A 30 0.97 12.56 6.60
CA LYS A 30 1.52 12.09 5.32
C LYS A 30 2.77 11.23 5.58
N GLY A 31 3.14 10.43 4.62
CA GLY A 31 4.23 9.47 4.71
C GLY A 31 3.74 8.07 4.37
N ILE A 32 4.57 7.07 4.61
CA ILE A 32 4.30 5.67 4.23
C ILE A 32 4.13 4.83 5.49
N LEU A 33 2.92 4.29 5.67
CA LEU A 33 2.60 3.27 6.66
C LEU A 33 2.68 1.89 6.01
N GLY A 34 3.58 1.03 6.47
CA GLY A 34 3.71 -0.36 6.05
C GLY A 34 2.74 -1.27 6.81
N LEU A 35 1.95 -2.05 6.09
CA LEU A 35 1.14 -3.14 6.62
C LEU A 35 1.84 -4.46 6.34
N LEU A 36 2.62 -4.94 7.30
CA LEU A 36 3.44 -6.14 7.19
C LEU A 36 2.68 -7.37 7.71
N GLY A 37 2.93 -8.52 7.12
CA GLY A 37 2.41 -9.81 7.58
C GLY A 37 2.52 -10.91 6.53
N SER A 38 2.43 -12.15 6.94
CA SER A 38 2.44 -13.30 6.05
C SER A 38 1.24 -13.33 5.10
N ASN A 39 1.29 -14.17 4.06
CA ASN A 39 0.14 -14.40 3.21
C ASN A 39 -1.00 -15.04 4.03
N GLY A 40 -2.22 -14.51 3.86
CA GLY A 40 -3.37 -14.92 4.66
C GLY A 40 -3.48 -14.27 6.05
N ALA A 41 -2.55 -13.42 6.47
CA ALA A 41 -2.59 -12.76 7.78
C ALA A 41 -3.77 -11.79 7.98
N GLY A 42 -4.48 -11.38 6.90
CA GLY A 42 -5.60 -10.43 6.97
C GLY A 42 -5.31 -9.05 6.35
N LYS A 43 -4.12 -8.83 5.76
CA LYS A 43 -3.73 -7.53 5.17
C LYS A 43 -4.72 -7.03 4.11
N SER A 44 -4.94 -7.81 3.04
CA SER A 44 -5.85 -7.42 1.95
C SER A 44 -7.31 -7.31 2.41
N THR A 45 -7.74 -8.12 3.39
CA THR A 45 -9.06 -7.98 4.02
C THR A 45 -9.19 -6.62 4.70
N THR A 46 -8.22 -6.24 5.52
CA THR A 46 -8.17 -4.93 6.20
C THR A 46 -8.22 -3.79 5.17
N MET A 47 -7.37 -3.85 4.13
CA MET A 47 -7.31 -2.81 3.10
C MET A 47 -8.60 -2.71 2.29
N ASN A 48 -9.22 -3.83 1.91
CA ASN A 48 -10.48 -3.85 1.18
C ASN A 48 -11.62 -3.22 1.99
N ILE A 49 -11.63 -3.42 3.31
CA ILE A 49 -12.62 -2.78 4.18
C ILE A 49 -12.37 -1.28 4.28
N ILE A 50 -11.12 -0.86 4.50
CA ILE A 50 -10.76 0.56 4.56
C ILE A 50 -11.15 1.28 3.26
N CYS A 51 -10.93 0.63 2.10
CA CYS A 51 -11.29 1.18 0.79
C CYS A 51 -12.79 1.07 0.47
N GLY A 52 -13.60 0.48 1.34
CA GLY A 52 -15.03 0.29 1.15
C GLY A 52 -15.38 -0.65 -0.02
N VAL A 53 -14.48 -1.59 -0.33
CA VAL A 53 -14.72 -2.71 -1.28
C VAL A 53 -15.42 -3.85 -0.57
N LEU A 54 -15.10 -4.06 0.71
CA LEU A 54 -15.67 -5.07 1.58
C LEU A 54 -16.31 -4.40 2.80
N ASN A 55 -17.47 -4.87 3.24
CA ASN A 55 -18.08 -4.41 4.48
C ASN A 55 -17.55 -5.21 5.66
N GLN A 56 -17.15 -4.54 6.73
CA GLN A 56 -16.75 -5.18 7.98
C GLN A 56 -17.91 -5.90 8.67
N THR A 57 -17.60 -6.93 9.44
CA THR A 57 -18.57 -7.58 10.33
C THR A 57 -18.83 -6.71 11.55
N ASP A 58 -17.77 -6.15 12.15
CA ASP A 58 -17.83 -5.28 13.33
C ASP A 58 -16.78 -4.18 13.25
N GLY A 59 -16.92 -3.14 14.08
CA GLY A 59 -16.05 -1.98 14.13
C GLY A 59 -16.38 -0.90 13.12
N THR A 60 -15.57 0.16 13.08
CA THR A 60 -15.78 1.33 12.22
C THR A 60 -14.49 1.84 11.62
N VAL A 61 -14.57 2.34 10.39
CA VAL A 61 -13.47 2.99 9.68
C VAL A 61 -13.88 4.41 9.34
N TYR A 62 -13.04 5.37 9.70
CA TYR A 62 -13.19 6.77 9.33
C TYR A 62 -12.07 7.19 8.39
N ILE A 63 -12.43 7.90 7.33
CA ILE A 63 -11.49 8.53 6.41
C ILE A 63 -11.73 10.03 6.45
N ASN A 64 -10.73 10.79 6.89
CA ASN A 64 -10.85 12.23 7.06
C ASN A 64 -12.09 12.63 7.89
N GLY A 65 -12.33 11.89 8.99
CA GLY A 65 -13.50 12.08 9.86
C GLY A 65 -14.83 11.50 9.31
N ILE A 66 -14.85 10.97 8.10
CA ILE A 66 -16.05 10.45 7.44
C ILE A 66 -16.19 8.96 7.70
N ASP A 67 -17.28 8.52 8.32
CA ASP A 67 -17.62 7.10 8.47
C ASP A 67 -17.86 6.45 7.09
N THR A 68 -17.04 5.44 6.76
CA THR A 68 -17.04 4.80 5.43
C THR A 68 -18.33 4.07 5.11
N ARG A 69 -19.09 3.61 6.12
CA ARG A 69 -20.38 2.94 5.92
C ARG A 69 -21.53 3.92 5.75
N LYS A 70 -21.52 5.01 6.53
CA LYS A 70 -22.62 6.00 6.51
C LYS A 70 -22.55 6.90 5.27
N ASN A 71 -21.33 7.30 4.89
CA ASN A 71 -21.07 8.22 3.79
C ASN A 71 -20.00 7.68 2.82
N SER A 72 -20.25 6.49 2.25
CA SER A 72 -19.28 5.75 1.45
C SER A 72 -18.77 6.52 0.23
N VAL A 73 -19.62 7.30 -0.45
CA VAL A 73 -19.22 8.10 -1.62
C VAL A 73 -18.23 9.19 -1.22
N GLU A 74 -18.54 9.96 -0.18
CA GLU A 74 -17.65 11.03 0.30
C GLU A 74 -16.33 10.49 0.87
N ALA A 75 -16.38 9.36 1.58
CA ALA A 75 -15.17 8.69 2.04
C ALA A 75 -14.29 8.26 0.85
N LYS A 76 -14.87 7.65 -0.18
CA LYS A 76 -14.16 7.16 -1.38
C LYS A 76 -13.53 8.27 -2.22
N LYS A 77 -14.03 9.51 -2.18
CA LYS A 77 -13.37 10.67 -2.79
C LYS A 77 -12.01 10.97 -2.18
N ASN A 78 -11.79 10.58 -0.93
CA ASN A 78 -10.53 10.79 -0.21
C ASN A 78 -9.58 9.59 -0.30
N ILE A 79 -9.97 8.50 -0.98
CA ILE A 79 -9.20 7.25 -1.04
C ILE A 79 -8.78 6.96 -2.48
N GLY A 80 -7.49 6.78 -2.72
CA GLY A 80 -6.95 6.10 -3.90
C GLY A 80 -6.67 4.63 -3.57
N PHE A 81 -6.98 3.71 -4.46
CA PHE A 81 -6.76 2.29 -4.19
C PHE A 81 -6.18 1.57 -5.41
N LEU A 82 -5.07 0.88 -5.19
CA LEU A 82 -4.47 -0.07 -6.09
C LEU A 82 -4.54 -1.46 -5.45
N PRO A 83 -5.43 -2.35 -5.88
CA PRO A 83 -5.45 -3.74 -5.43
C PRO A 83 -4.28 -4.52 -6.03
N GLN A 84 -3.94 -5.66 -5.44
CA GLN A 84 -2.83 -6.54 -5.86
C GLN A 84 -2.87 -6.87 -7.37
N LYS A 85 -4.07 -7.02 -7.95
CA LYS A 85 -4.27 -7.12 -9.40
C LYS A 85 -5.00 -5.88 -9.87
N PRO A 86 -4.31 -4.92 -10.54
CA PRO A 86 -4.95 -3.72 -11.04
C PRO A 86 -6.12 -4.06 -11.99
N PRO A 87 -7.31 -3.47 -11.80
CA PRO A 87 -8.48 -3.71 -12.65
C PRO A 87 -8.35 -2.91 -13.96
N LEU A 88 -7.39 -3.26 -14.80
CA LEU A 88 -7.10 -2.54 -16.05
C LEU A 88 -7.98 -3.03 -17.19
N TYR A 89 -8.57 -2.11 -17.94
CA TYR A 89 -9.32 -2.40 -19.16
C TYR A 89 -8.35 -2.48 -20.35
N SER A 90 -7.96 -3.68 -20.73
CA SER A 90 -6.89 -3.95 -21.71
C SER A 90 -7.10 -3.31 -23.09
N ASP A 91 -8.34 -3.07 -23.49
CA ASP A 91 -8.72 -2.49 -24.79
C ASP A 91 -8.86 -0.96 -24.78
N HIS A 92 -8.65 -0.31 -23.63
CA HIS A 92 -8.55 1.14 -23.54
C HIS A 92 -7.11 1.60 -23.76
N THR A 93 -6.97 2.84 -24.20
CA THR A 93 -5.71 3.58 -24.12
C THR A 93 -5.47 4.06 -22.69
N VAL A 94 -4.24 4.47 -22.38
CA VAL A 94 -3.89 5.06 -21.07
C VAL A 94 -4.75 6.28 -20.78
N ASP A 95 -4.95 7.18 -21.78
CA ASP A 95 -5.78 8.38 -21.64
C ASP A 95 -7.23 8.06 -21.36
N GLU A 96 -7.82 7.14 -22.13
CA GLU A 96 -9.24 6.74 -21.94
C GLU A 96 -9.46 6.14 -20.55
N PHE A 97 -8.58 5.27 -20.11
CA PHE A 97 -8.68 4.62 -18.81
C PHE A 97 -8.55 5.62 -17.64
N LEU A 98 -7.58 6.53 -17.69
CA LEU A 98 -7.41 7.53 -16.63
C LEU A 98 -8.53 8.57 -16.63
N THR A 99 -9.05 8.94 -17.81
CA THR A 99 -10.22 9.82 -17.94
C THR A 99 -11.43 9.17 -17.29
N PHE A 100 -11.71 7.92 -17.64
CA PHE A 100 -12.79 7.13 -17.01
C PHE A 100 -12.61 7.02 -15.48
N ALA A 101 -11.39 6.76 -15.02
CA ALA A 101 -11.10 6.69 -13.59
C ALA A 101 -11.37 8.03 -12.88
N ALA A 102 -10.99 9.16 -13.48
CA ALA A 102 -11.25 10.50 -12.95
C ALA A 102 -12.75 10.82 -12.88
N GLU A 103 -13.53 10.46 -13.92
CA GLU A 103 -14.97 10.61 -13.95
C GLU A 103 -15.66 9.79 -12.85
N MET A 104 -15.27 8.52 -12.70
CA MET A 104 -15.80 7.62 -11.65
C MET A 104 -15.47 8.12 -10.23
N ARG A 105 -14.40 8.90 -10.08
CA ARG A 105 -14.01 9.55 -8.81
C ARG A 105 -14.63 10.93 -8.63
N LEU A 106 -15.53 11.32 -9.51
CA LEU A 106 -16.28 12.58 -9.48
C LEU A 106 -15.35 13.82 -9.51
N VAL A 107 -14.26 13.74 -10.26
CA VAL A 107 -13.42 14.92 -10.56
C VAL A 107 -14.24 15.89 -11.39
N ASP A 108 -14.14 17.20 -11.08
CA ASP A 108 -14.80 18.26 -11.87
C ASP A 108 -14.46 18.08 -13.36
N PRO A 109 -15.46 18.00 -14.26
CA PRO A 109 -15.24 17.79 -15.69
C PRO A 109 -14.23 18.78 -16.31
N LYS A 110 -14.18 20.02 -15.81
CA LYS A 110 -13.24 21.03 -16.27
C LYS A 110 -11.79 20.75 -15.87
N LYS A 111 -11.58 19.91 -14.86
CA LYS A 111 -10.26 19.58 -14.30
C LYS A 111 -9.76 18.20 -14.72
N ILE A 112 -10.60 17.33 -15.31
CA ILE A 112 -10.24 15.95 -15.65
C ILE A 112 -8.99 15.91 -16.52
N LYS A 113 -8.94 16.69 -17.59
CA LYS A 113 -7.77 16.71 -18.49
C LYS A 113 -6.47 17.03 -17.73
N GLN A 114 -6.49 18.04 -16.88
CA GLN A 114 -5.34 18.42 -16.06
C GLN A 114 -4.96 17.32 -15.06
N ALA A 115 -5.94 16.74 -14.39
CA ALA A 115 -5.71 15.66 -13.42
C ALA A 115 -5.08 14.42 -14.08
N VAL A 116 -5.55 14.05 -15.28
CA VAL A 116 -5.01 12.93 -16.06
C VAL A 116 -3.56 13.21 -16.49
N GLU A 117 -3.25 14.41 -17.02
CA GLU A 117 -1.88 14.76 -17.39
C GLU A 117 -0.94 14.72 -16.18
N MET A 118 -1.32 15.33 -15.07
CA MET A 118 -0.52 15.31 -13.83
C MET A 118 -0.27 13.88 -13.32
N ALA A 119 -1.28 13.02 -13.34
CA ALA A 119 -1.13 11.63 -12.90
C ALA A 119 -0.18 10.85 -13.83
N LYS A 120 -0.27 11.04 -15.15
CA LYS A 120 0.63 10.41 -16.13
C LYS A 120 2.08 10.88 -15.97
N GLU A 121 2.29 12.19 -15.83
CA GLU A 121 3.62 12.75 -15.61
C GLU A 121 4.25 12.21 -14.33
N ARG A 122 3.50 12.25 -13.23
CA ARG A 122 3.95 11.78 -11.92
C ARG A 122 4.32 10.30 -11.92
N CYS A 123 3.57 9.46 -12.66
CA CYS A 123 3.85 8.04 -12.78
C CYS A 123 4.82 7.68 -13.93
N GLY A 124 5.33 8.66 -14.69
CA GLY A 124 6.27 8.44 -15.77
C GLY A 124 5.68 7.68 -16.97
N ILE A 125 4.39 7.85 -17.25
CA ILE A 125 3.66 7.14 -18.33
C ILE A 125 3.06 8.06 -19.40
N ALA A 126 3.37 9.37 -19.37
CA ALA A 126 2.82 10.35 -20.30
C ALA A 126 3.11 10.03 -21.78
N HIS A 127 4.27 9.43 -22.05
CA HIS A 127 4.66 9.03 -23.41
C HIS A 127 3.86 7.83 -23.95
N PHE A 128 3.04 7.17 -23.11
CA PHE A 128 2.15 6.07 -23.51
C PHE A 128 0.68 6.49 -23.65
N SER A 129 0.35 7.77 -23.60
CA SER A 129 -1.02 8.29 -23.58
C SER A 129 -2.00 7.60 -24.51
N LYS A 130 -1.60 7.40 -25.77
CA LYS A 130 -2.43 6.78 -26.84
C LYS A 130 -2.21 5.28 -27.00
N ARG A 131 -1.36 4.67 -26.17
CA ARG A 131 -1.06 3.23 -26.27
C ARG A 131 -2.15 2.42 -25.59
N LEU A 132 -2.54 1.29 -26.19
CA LEU A 132 -3.45 0.34 -25.57
C LEU A 132 -2.78 -0.32 -24.35
N ILE A 133 -3.55 -0.47 -23.26
CA ILE A 133 -3.06 -1.00 -21.98
C ILE A 133 -2.48 -2.41 -22.15
N ARG A 134 -3.08 -3.27 -22.98
CA ARG A 134 -2.56 -4.61 -23.28
C ARG A 134 -1.15 -4.64 -23.85
N ASN A 135 -0.69 -3.52 -24.42
CA ASN A 135 0.62 -3.39 -25.02
C ASN A 135 1.67 -2.78 -24.07
N LEU A 136 1.32 -2.57 -22.80
CA LEU A 136 2.22 -2.12 -21.75
C LEU A 136 2.89 -3.32 -21.07
N SER A 137 4.16 -3.20 -20.68
CA SER A 137 4.80 -4.18 -19.80
C SER A 137 4.16 -4.17 -18.39
N GLY A 138 4.37 -5.23 -17.61
CA GLY A 138 3.83 -5.33 -16.24
C GLY A 138 4.18 -4.14 -15.37
N GLY A 139 5.41 -3.64 -15.41
CA GLY A 139 5.83 -2.46 -14.67
C GLY A 139 5.09 -1.18 -15.08
N TYR A 140 4.81 -1.00 -16.38
CA TYR A 140 4.01 0.15 -16.84
C TYR A 140 2.52 -0.02 -16.53
N GLN A 141 1.99 -1.23 -16.53
CA GLN A 141 0.63 -1.50 -16.06
C GLN A 141 0.51 -1.19 -14.55
N GLN A 142 1.53 -1.50 -13.77
CA GLN A 142 1.57 -1.17 -12.36
C GLN A 142 1.60 0.35 -12.13
N ARG A 143 2.44 1.09 -12.88
CA ARG A 143 2.47 2.56 -12.86
C ARG A 143 1.13 3.17 -13.26
N LEU A 144 0.44 2.59 -14.24
CA LEU A 144 -0.91 3.02 -14.64
C LEU A 144 -1.92 2.77 -13.52
N GLY A 145 -1.83 1.64 -12.81
CA GLY A 145 -2.66 1.35 -11.65
C GLY A 145 -2.44 2.36 -10.50
N ILE A 146 -1.18 2.75 -10.27
CA ILE A 146 -0.85 3.82 -9.31
C ILE A 146 -1.41 5.17 -9.80
N ALA A 147 -1.26 5.50 -11.09
CA ALA A 147 -1.79 6.73 -11.66
C ALA A 147 -3.31 6.82 -11.48
N GLN A 148 -4.04 5.72 -11.70
CA GLN A 148 -5.48 5.60 -11.44
C GLN A 148 -5.81 5.85 -9.97
N ALA A 149 -4.99 5.36 -9.04
CA ALA A 149 -5.22 5.57 -7.61
C ALA A 149 -5.07 7.03 -7.18
N ILE A 150 -4.20 7.82 -7.86
CA ILE A 150 -3.92 9.21 -7.49
C ILE A 150 -4.58 10.28 -8.38
N VAL A 151 -5.25 9.91 -9.48
CA VAL A 151 -5.77 10.84 -10.49
C VAL A 151 -6.73 11.89 -9.93
N HIS A 152 -7.48 11.57 -8.88
CA HIS A 152 -8.41 12.48 -8.19
C HIS A 152 -7.80 13.19 -6.98
N SER A 153 -6.47 13.10 -6.80
CA SER A 153 -5.73 13.73 -5.71
C SER A 153 -6.29 13.41 -4.31
N PRO A 154 -6.42 12.11 -3.94
CA PRO A 154 -6.97 11.68 -2.65
C PRO A 154 -6.05 12.08 -1.50
N LYS A 155 -6.56 12.17 -0.27
CA LYS A 155 -5.73 12.38 0.92
C LYS A 155 -5.00 11.12 1.36
N PHE A 156 -5.56 9.96 1.05
CA PHE A 156 -5.07 8.65 1.45
C PHE A 156 -4.98 7.70 0.26
N VAL A 157 -3.84 7.05 0.08
CA VAL A 157 -3.57 6.11 -1.01
C VAL A 157 -3.26 4.74 -0.42
N VAL A 158 -3.93 3.72 -0.90
CA VAL A 158 -3.77 2.32 -0.47
C VAL A 158 -3.21 1.52 -1.62
N LEU A 159 -2.07 0.85 -1.39
CA LEU A 159 -1.33 0.07 -2.39
C LEU A 159 -1.15 -1.35 -1.86
N ASP A 160 -1.85 -2.32 -2.45
CA ASP A 160 -1.77 -3.73 -2.04
C ASP A 160 -0.69 -4.46 -2.85
N GLU A 161 0.44 -4.78 -2.22
CA GLU A 161 1.63 -5.43 -2.81
C GLU A 161 2.08 -4.81 -4.15
N PRO A 162 2.37 -3.49 -4.21
CA PRO A 162 2.59 -2.79 -5.47
C PRO A 162 3.86 -3.21 -6.23
N THR A 163 4.75 -3.96 -5.62
CA THR A 163 6.01 -4.45 -6.19
C THR A 163 5.95 -5.93 -6.60
N ASN A 164 4.83 -6.59 -6.32
CA ASN A 164 4.68 -8.03 -6.57
C ASN A 164 4.76 -8.34 -8.07
N GLY A 165 5.57 -9.35 -8.43
CA GLY A 165 5.73 -9.81 -9.82
C GLY A 165 6.57 -8.90 -10.73
N LEU A 166 7.25 -7.91 -10.15
CA LEU A 166 8.15 -7.00 -10.88
C LEU A 166 9.61 -7.46 -10.80
N ASP A 167 10.39 -7.11 -11.81
CA ASP A 167 11.84 -7.31 -11.76
C ASP A 167 12.54 -6.33 -10.80
N PRO A 168 13.80 -6.59 -10.38
CA PRO A 168 14.50 -5.76 -9.39
C PRO A 168 14.62 -4.28 -9.76
N ASN A 169 14.80 -3.95 -11.04
CA ASN A 169 14.89 -2.56 -11.48
C ASN A 169 13.53 -1.86 -11.39
N GLN A 170 12.46 -2.54 -11.81
CA GLN A 170 11.10 -2.03 -11.69
C GLN A 170 10.70 -1.83 -10.23
N ILE A 171 11.10 -2.73 -9.32
CA ILE A 171 10.88 -2.58 -7.88
C ILE A 171 11.49 -1.27 -7.37
N LEU A 172 12.74 -0.98 -7.72
CA LEU A 172 13.41 0.27 -7.33
C LEU A 172 12.68 1.50 -7.85
N GLU A 173 12.19 1.46 -9.09
CA GLU A 173 11.43 2.54 -9.69
C GLU A 173 10.07 2.75 -9.02
N ILE A 174 9.35 1.69 -8.67
CA ILE A 174 8.07 1.77 -7.95
C ILE A 174 8.30 2.30 -6.52
N ARG A 175 9.36 1.85 -5.83
CA ARG A 175 9.72 2.38 -4.51
C ARG A 175 9.95 3.89 -4.54
N LYS A 176 10.69 4.38 -5.54
CA LYS A 176 10.91 5.81 -5.74
C LYS A 176 9.59 6.54 -5.97
N LEU A 177 8.75 6.03 -6.86
CA LEU A 177 7.45 6.61 -7.16
C LEU A 177 6.55 6.69 -5.91
N VAL A 178 6.49 5.63 -5.10
CA VAL A 178 5.69 5.60 -3.86
C VAL A 178 6.19 6.65 -2.86
N LYS A 179 7.51 6.81 -2.71
CA LYS A 179 8.09 7.88 -1.86
C LYS A 179 7.72 9.29 -2.36
N GLU A 180 7.75 9.52 -3.67
CA GLU A 180 7.34 10.80 -4.26
C GLU A 180 5.84 11.08 -4.03
N ILE A 181 4.98 10.06 -4.12
CA ILE A 181 3.56 10.18 -3.81
C ILE A 181 3.32 10.52 -2.35
N ALA A 182 4.08 9.90 -1.44
CA ALA A 182 3.93 10.08 0.00
C ALA A 182 4.26 11.49 0.51
N VAL A 183 4.93 12.34 -0.30
CA VAL A 183 5.13 13.76 0.01
C VAL A 183 3.81 14.51 0.14
N ASP A 184 2.83 14.17 -0.70
CA ASP A 184 1.54 14.86 -0.77
C ASP A 184 0.40 14.06 -0.13
N HIS A 185 0.55 12.74 -0.01
CA HIS A 185 -0.48 11.81 0.43
C HIS A 185 -0.04 11.02 1.67
N ALA A 186 -0.99 10.56 2.49
CA ALA A 186 -0.73 9.44 3.38
C ALA A 186 -0.85 8.15 2.56
N VAL A 187 0.12 7.26 2.66
CA VAL A 187 0.16 6.00 1.89
C VAL A 187 0.13 4.81 2.83
N LEU A 188 -0.79 3.89 2.61
CA LEU A 188 -0.79 2.56 3.24
C LEU A 188 -0.30 1.55 2.20
N LEU A 189 0.81 0.90 2.51
CA LEU A 189 1.45 -0.09 1.65
C LEU A 189 1.40 -1.46 2.31
N SER A 190 0.80 -2.47 1.66
CA SER A 190 0.95 -3.86 2.13
C SER A 190 2.16 -4.53 1.50
N THR A 191 2.83 -5.35 2.28
CA THR A 191 3.88 -6.27 1.81
C THR A 191 4.08 -7.42 2.80
N HIS A 192 4.62 -8.52 2.31
CA HIS A 192 5.11 -9.62 3.15
C HIS A 192 6.65 -9.64 3.22
N ILE A 193 7.32 -8.65 2.63
CA ILE A 193 8.78 -8.56 2.50
C ILE A 193 9.30 -7.47 3.42
N LEU A 194 10.03 -7.87 4.48
CA LEU A 194 10.57 -6.96 5.48
C LEU A 194 11.50 -5.90 4.88
N SER A 195 12.37 -6.27 3.94
CA SER A 195 13.29 -5.32 3.30
C SER A 195 12.60 -4.22 2.48
N GLU A 196 11.35 -4.42 2.07
CA GLU A 196 10.54 -3.37 1.45
C GLU A 196 10.05 -2.36 2.47
N VAL A 197 9.59 -2.85 3.62
CA VAL A 197 9.16 -1.99 4.74
C VAL A 197 10.33 -1.12 5.19
N GLN A 198 11.49 -1.72 5.45
CA GLN A 198 12.71 -1.01 5.86
C GLN A 198 13.19 0.02 4.82
N ALA A 199 12.97 -0.28 3.52
CA ALA A 199 13.39 0.63 2.45
C ALA A 199 12.46 1.82 2.24
N MET A 200 11.18 1.75 2.63
CA MET A 200 10.17 2.74 2.23
C MET A 200 9.34 3.33 3.37
N CYS A 201 9.08 2.56 4.44
CA CYS A 201 8.06 2.94 5.41
C CYS A 201 8.62 3.82 6.55
N ASP A 202 7.79 4.74 7.03
CA ASP A 202 8.06 5.56 8.22
C ASP A 202 7.51 4.87 9.48
N ASP A 203 6.32 4.30 9.37
CA ASP A 203 5.60 3.60 10.44
C ASP A 203 5.20 2.19 9.96
N ILE A 204 5.06 1.25 10.89
CA ILE A 204 4.74 -0.15 10.61
C ILE A 204 3.55 -0.60 11.45
N LYS A 205 2.65 -1.34 10.83
CA LYS A 205 1.63 -2.17 11.46
C LYS A 205 1.84 -3.60 11.01
N MET A 206 2.02 -4.54 11.95
CA MET A 206 2.18 -5.95 11.63
C MET A 206 0.92 -6.71 12.01
N ILE A 207 0.37 -7.43 11.04
CA ILE A 207 -0.78 -8.31 11.23
C ILE A 207 -0.31 -9.77 11.14
N GLU A 208 -0.70 -10.55 12.13
CA GLU A 208 -0.48 -11.99 12.16
C GLU A 208 -1.74 -12.69 12.66
N HIS A 209 -2.16 -13.75 11.95
CA HIS A 209 -3.37 -14.52 12.27
C HIS A 209 -4.62 -13.65 12.55
N GLY A 210 -4.79 -12.59 11.77
CA GLY A 210 -5.91 -11.66 11.89
C GLY A 210 -5.82 -10.64 13.02
N HIS A 211 -4.73 -10.59 13.78
CA HIS A 211 -4.52 -9.64 14.88
C HIS A 211 -3.37 -8.67 14.59
N LEU A 212 -3.51 -7.45 15.09
CA LEU A 212 -2.43 -6.46 15.06
C LEU A 212 -1.44 -6.79 16.18
N VAL A 213 -0.26 -7.31 15.82
CA VAL A 213 0.77 -7.75 16.79
C VAL A 213 1.85 -6.71 17.05
N PHE A 214 2.03 -5.76 16.12
CA PHE A 214 2.96 -4.63 16.28
C PHE A 214 2.38 -3.36 15.67
N SER A 215 2.66 -2.23 16.31
CA SER A 215 2.27 -0.90 15.85
C SER A 215 3.28 0.13 16.36
N GLY A 216 4.11 0.67 15.48
CA GLY A 216 5.16 1.62 15.86
C GLY A 216 5.90 2.19 14.64
N THR A 217 6.97 2.91 14.91
CA THR A 217 7.91 3.40 13.91
C THR A 217 8.81 2.27 13.39
N LEU A 218 9.53 2.54 12.29
CA LEU A 218 10.54 1.61 11.78
C LEU A 218 11.65 1.37 12.82
N GLU A 219 12.09 2.41 13.52
CA GLU A 219 13.12 2.30 14.55
C GLU A 219 12.67 1.42 15.74
N GLU A 220 11.43 1.58 16.18
CA GLU A 220 10.84 0.72 17.23
C GLU A 220 10.72 -0.72 16.76
N PHE A 221 10.43 -0.95 15.48
CA PHE A 221 10.33 -2.29 14.90
C PHE A 221 11.70 -2.98 14.83
N ASP A 222 12.75 -2.29 14.38
CA ASP A 222 14.13 -2.83 14.33
C ASP A 222 14.63 -3.19 15.74
N ASN A 223 14.22 -2.46 16.79
CA ASN A 223 14.51 -2.80 18.18
C ASN A 223 13.64 -3.97 18.71
N TYR A 224 12.43 -4.15 18.17
CA TYR A 224 11.52 -5.24 18.55
C TYR A 224 12.01 -6.60 18.03
N VAL A 225 12.51 -6.64 16.79
CA VAL A 225 13.11 -7.83 16.18
C VAL A 225 14.58 -7.89 16.56
N LYS A 226 14.88 -8.48 17.73
CA LYS A 226 16.29 -8.71 18.13
C LYS A 226 16.91 -9.75 17.21
N PRO A 227 18.07 -9.46 16.61
CA PRO A 227 18.78 -10.45 15.81
C PRO A 227 19.29 -11.57 16.73
N ASP A 228 18.88 -12.80 16.47
CA ASP A 228 19.33 -14.01 17.19
C ASP A 228 20.68 -14.51 16.67
N THR A 229 21.10 -14.03 15.50
CA THR A 229 22.28 -14.51 14.79
C THR A 229 23.06 -13.38 14.15
N PHE A 230 24.37 -13.53 14.11
CA PHE A 230 25.28 -12.63 13.39
C PHE A 230 25.94 -13.39 12.23
N ILE A 231 25.98 -12.81 11.06
CA ILE A 231 26.78 -13.31 9.94
C ILE A 231 28.06 -12.50 9.91
N VAL A 232 29.17 -13.13 10.21
CA VAL A 232 30.51 -12.52 10.12
C VAL A 232 31.17 -13.05 8.86
N LYS A 233 31.56 -12.14 7.94
CA LYS A 233 32.42 -12.48 6.81
C LYS A 233 33.86 -12.16 7.18
N LEU A 234 34.68 -13.20 7.20
CA LEU A 234 36.12 -13.07 7.47
C LEU A 234 36.88 -13.32 6.17
N ASP A 235 37.91 -12.50 5.90
CA ASP A 235 38.80 -12.71 4.75
C ASP A 235 39.68 -13.96 4.93
N ASN A 236 40.03 -14.30 6.19
CA ASN A 236 40.69 -15.55 6.57
C ASN A 236 39.86 -16.19 7.70
N PRO A 237 38.88 -17.08 7.39
CA PRO A 237 38.09 -17.73 8.41
C PRO A 237 38.98 -18.70 9.23
N PRO A 238 38.83 -18.72 10.57
CA PRO A 238 39.45 -19.73 11.40
C PRO A 238 38.88 -21.13 11.10
N GLU A 239 39.56 -22.16 11.51
CA GLU A 239 39.07 -23.55 11.39
C GLU A 239 37.77 -23.75 12.19
N ASP A 240 36.90 -24.63 11.74
CA ASP A 240 35.58 -24.86 12.36
C ASP A 240 35.68 -25.20 13.85
N GLU A 241 36.77 -25.91 14.27
CA GLU A 241 37.06 -26.26 15.66
C GLU A 241 37.34 -25.03 16.53
N GLU A 242 37.97 -24.00 15.98
CA GLU A 242 38.26 -22.74 16.70
C GLU A 242 37.00 -21.91 16.86
N ILE A 243 36.11 -21.93 15.87
CA ILE A 243 34.82 -21.23 15.93
C ILE A 243 33.91 -21.88 16.99
N LEU A 244 33.86 -23.21 17.04
CA LEU A 244 33.06 -23.96 18.01
C LEU A 244 33.60 -23.85 19.46
N ALA A 245 34.84 -23.44 19.63
CA ALA A 245 35.46 -23.23 20.96
C ALA A 245 35.12 -21.84 21.56
N ILE A 246 34.49 -20.92 20.80
CA ILE A 246 34.10 -19.60 21.31
C ILE A 246 32.90 -19.77 22.25
N PRO A 247 33.01 -19.39 23.53
CA PRO A 247 31.90 -19.45 24.46
C PRO A 247 30.77 -18.53 24.01
N GLY A 248 29.53 -19.07 23.97
CA GLY A 248 28.31 -18.35 23.60
C GLY A 248 27.84 -17.36 24.67
#